data_9c3a96f4faa3523f29969f6f1f9afbf3
#
_entry.id   9c3a96f4faa3523f29969f6f1f9afbf3
#
_cell.length_a   1.000
_cell.length_b   1.000
_cell.length_c   1.000
_cell.angle_alpha   90.00
_cell.angle_beta   90.00
_cell.angle_gamma   90.00
#
_symmetry.space_group_name_H-M   'P 1'
#
loop_
_entity.id
_entity.type
_entity.pdbx_description
1 polymer ?
#
loop_
_entity_poly.entity_id
_entity_poly.type
_entity_poly.pdbx_seq_one_letter_code
_entity_poly.pdbx_strand_id
1 'polypeptide(L)'
;MAVHFTTEFTECTACMSSLKVYKTKRRTVCSADACSFVAVEHMRYCDRGHKRIVFRSERLKSIVNRGCTYANDVMVLSAASRFTDGRVSGEIAVALDIGISERHVRRLSNTALDVLAAIHGKSGDRLMAVIGGGWVLQIDGTVDGDYDMIVVVRDAVSGFVLYVVKCHSESEASIEAVLSEIKSRYGTPVASMSDMRSGILAAMEKVFPGIPIGLCKFHFLRDIGKDVMDYRHALLGKALRRLGTKTALKHALQSMPPYDMKLLREVGEGYCSDSAALAGMVARSMLEELTDTGESSGRGFPFSVRHLEFITACVSALPSLRETNAAAGSEPVARAVEALELLASDTLVTRVTEELGGINTIFDKVRHAMYPEHRGTPLSDEPKRINAEMEGDCDIVMGELDVYMHTNIPRYMLEAAKHISGQYSKWKGNLFLKKLDGIAHTNNSLERVFRRARRNVRRRCGDMATGHQLTLNGEKLLLFQNMSNSRYTEAVFGGGDIAAVFGRERALLPKTETMTRKKQAELLEKGRQMLHAGNVPDTVYTDETWQAVQHS
;
A
#
# COMPACT_ATOMS: atom_id res chain seq x y z
N MET A 1 -18.06 41.07 3.27
CA MET A 1 -19.48 40.90 2.90
C MET A 1 -20.20 40.22 4.06
N ALA A 2 -21.45 40.66 4.40
CA ALA A 2 -22.30 39.99 5.40
C ALA A 2 -23.39 39.18 4.68
N VAL A 3 -23.54 37.90 5.05
CA VAL A 3 -24.57 37.01 4.50
C VAL A 3 -25.52 36.61 5.62
N HIS A 4 -26.82 36.84 5.40
CA HIS A 4 -27.87 36.59 6.38
C HIS A 4 -28.46 35.20 6.20
N PHE A 5 -28.58 34.46 7.28
CA PHE A 5 -29.14 33.10 7.34
C PHE A 5 -30.29 33.10 8.35
N THR A 6 -31.45 32.66 7.92
CA THR A 6 -32.61 32.44 8.77
C THR A 6 -32.91 30.95 8.82
N THR A 7 -33.58 30.51 9.89
CA THR A 7 -34.06 29.10 9.93
C THR A 7 -35.11 28.90 8.83
N GLU A 8 -35.09 27.75 8.21
CA GLU A 8 -36.02 27.30 7.18
C GLU A 8 -37.38 26.90 7.77
N PHE A 9 -37.46 26.74 9.10
CA PHE A 9 -38.67 26.42 9.81
C PHE A 9 -39.46 27.68 10.16
N THR A 10 -40.75 27.69 9.84
CA THR A 10 -41.71 28.73 10.23
C THR A 10 -42.43 28.39 11.52
N GLU A 11 -42.60 27.10 11.79
CA GLU A 11 -43.30 26.54 12.92
C GLU A 11 -42.46 25.52 13.69
N CYS A 12 -42.85 25.24 14.92
CA CYS A 12 -42.20 24.26 15.77
C CYS A 12 -42.53 22.82 15.31
N THR A 13 -41.54 22.00 15.11
CA THR A 13 -41.71 20.60 14.69
C THR A 13 -42.35 19.69 15.76
N ALA A 14 -42.43 20.15 17.02
CA ALA A 14 -43.04 19.41 18.12
C ALA A 14 -44.51 19.81 18.43
N CYS A 15 -44.87 21.06 18.23
CA CYS A 15 -46.21 21.55 18.61
C CYS A 15 -46.86 22.43 17.55
N MET A 16 -46.29 22.58 16.36
CA MET A 16 -46.79 23.36 15.22
C MET A 16 -47.07 24.83 15.52
N SER A 17 -46.57 25.36 16.63
CA SER A 17 -46.73 26.77 16.99
C SER A 17 -45.70 27.63 16.25
N SER A 18 -46.09 28.87 15.93
CA SER A 18 -45.20 29.87 15.31
C SER A 18 -43.96 30.13 16.16
N LEU A 19 -42.80 30.21 15.51
CA LEU A 19 -41.53 30.41 16.17
C LEU A 19 -41.30 31.90 16.53
N LYS A 20 -40.82 32.14 17.73
CA LYS A 20 -40.40 33.47 18.22
C LYS A 20 -38.93 33.74 17.85
N VAL A 21 -38.59 35.02 17.71
CA VAL A 21 -37.19 35.45 17.54
C VAL A 21 -36.40 35.14 18.80
N TYR A 22 -35.22 34.46 18.63
CA TYR A 22 -34.36 34.13 19.76
C TYR A 22 -33.22 35.13 19.91
N LYS A 23 -32.28 35.05 18.97
CA LYS A 23 -31.12 35.95 18.91
C LYS A 23 -30.46 35.90 17.54
N THR A 24 -29.68 36.92 17.24
CA THR A 24 -28.80 36.99 16.09
C THR A 24 -27.37 36.69 16.52
N LYS A 25 -26.68 35.86 15.78
CA LYS A 25 -25.27 35.50 16.00
C LYS A 25 -24.45 35.84 14.77
N ARG A 26 -23.31 36.50 14.95
CA ARG A 26 -22.37 36.84 13.88
C ARG A 26 -21.10 36.05 14.06
N ARG A 27 -20.52 35.58 12.96
CA ARG A 27 -19.19 34.95 12.93
C ARG A 27 -18.57 35.04 11.54
N THR A 28 -17.23 35.13 11.47
CA THR A 28 -16.52 35.02 10.21
C THR A 28 -16.47 33.55 9.80
N VAL A 29 -16.68 33.27 8.51
CA VAL A 29 -16.55 31.96 7.88
C VAL A 29 -15.58 32.11 6.72
N CYS A 30 -14.59 31.25 6.68
CA CYS A 30 -13.58 31.14 5.61
C CYS A 30 -13.84 29.87 4.81
N SER A 31 -13.96 29.98 3.50
CA SER A 31 -14.16 28.91 2.54
C SER A 31 -12.85 28.58 1.81
N ALA A 32 -12.78 27.44 1.16
CA ALA A 32 -11.59 26.96 0.45
C ALA A 32 -11.26 27.75 -0.83
N ASP A 33 -12.22 28.47 -1.39
CA ASP A 33 -12.07 29.37 -2.54
C ASP A 33 -11.50 30.76 -2.17
N ALA A 34 -10.83 30.87 -1.03
CA ALA A 34 -10.31 32.09 -0.44
C ALA A 34 -11.38 33.15 -0.11
N CYS A 35 -12.69 32.82 -0.17
CA CYS A 35 -13.75 33.68 0.24
C CYS A 35 -13.91 33.68 1.76
N SER A 36 -13.92 34.88 2.35
CA SER A 36 -14.34 35.06 3.73
C SER A 36 -15.56 35.97 3.82
N PHE A 37 -16.53 35.58 4.62
CA PHE A 37 -17.75 36.36 4.84
C PHE A 37 -18.20 36.33 6.30
N VAL A 38 -18.98 37.32 6.70
CA VAL A 38 -19.60 37.33 8.02
C VAL A 38 -20.97 36.67 7.92
N ALA A 39 -21.11 35.48 8.48
CA ALA A 39 -22.39 34.82 8.60
C ALA A 39 -23.19 35.47 9.75
N VAL A 40 -24.37 36.00 9.42
CA VAL A 40 -25.33 36.58 10.36
C VAL A 40 -26.49 35.59 10.49
N GLU A 41 -26.51 34.80 11.57
CA GLU A 41 -27.51 33.77 11.79
C GLU A 41 -28.65 34.30 12.68
N HIS A 42 -29.86 34.34 12.12
CA HIS A 42 -31.10 34.73 12.82
C HIS A 42 -31.78 33.46 13.36
N MET A 43 -31.62 33.19 14.65
CA MET A 43 -32.17 32.01 15.30
C MET A 43 -33.57 32.30 15.84
N ARG A 44 -34.45 31.28 15.81
CA ARG A 44 -35.80 31.29 16.38
C ARG A 44 -35.92 30.21 17.44
N TYR A 45 -36.95 30.27 18.27
CA TYR A 45 -37.23 29.28 19.32
C TYR A 45 -38.71 29.06 19.53
N CYS A 46 -39.03 27.89 20.09
CA CYS A 46 -40.32 27.56 20.65
C CYS A 46 -40.17 27.10 22.11
N ASP A 47 -41.08 27.47 22.97
CA ASP A 47 -41.11 27.13 24.39
C ASP A 47 -42.51 26.69 24.89
N ARG A 48 -43.45 26.47 23.96
CA ARG A 48 -44.83 26.09 24.32
C ARG A 48 -44.95 24.61 24.65
N GLY A 49 -45.32 24.33 25.92
CA GLY A 49 -45.73 22.99 26.37
C GLY A 49 -44.64 21.90 26.30
N HIS A 50 -43.40 22.26 26.04
CA HIS A 50 -42.26 21.34 25.95
C HIS A 50 -40.94 22.08 26.26
N LYS A 51 -39.84 21.27 26.38
CA LYS A 51 -38.51 21.86 26.54
C LYS A 51 -38.20 22.81 25.39
N ARG A 52 -37.65 23.98 25.71
CA ARG A 52 -37.26 25.01 24.73
C ARG A 52 -36.44 24.43 23.59
N ILE A 53 -36.95 24.52 22.37
CA ILE A 53 -36.28 24.10 21.13
C ILE A 53 -35.81 25.37 20.40
N VAL A 54 -34.52 25.38 20.00
CA VAL A 54 -33.92 26.48 19.22
C VAL A 54 -33.69 26.01 17.79
N PHE A 55 -34.31 26.73 16.86
CA PHE A 55 -34.23 26.48 15.43
C PHE A 55 -33.14 27.37 14.80
N ARG A 56 -32.29 26.75 13.97
CA ARG A 56 -31.16 27.39 13.33
C ARG A 56 -31.24 27.13 11.82
N SER A 57 -30.48 27.91 11.01
CA SER A 57 -30.42 27.69 9.57
C SER A 57 -29.73 26.40 9.21
N GLU A 58 -30.44 25.52 8.51
CA GLU A 58 -29.86 24.26 7.95
C GLU A 58 -28.88 24.60 6.82
N ARG A 59 -29.15 25.63 6.03
CA ARG A 59 -28.24 26.12 4.99
C ARG A 59 -26.89 26.56 5.58
N LEU A 60 -26.90 27.29 6.71
CA LEU A 60 -25.62 27.63 7.35
C LEU A 60 -24.92 26.42 7.95
N LYS A 61 -25.66 25.43 8.47
CA LYS A 61 -25.08 24.17 8.97
C LYS A 61 -24.43 23.34 7.86
N SER A 62 -24.98 23.36 6.65
CA SER A 62 -24.34 22.63 5.51
C SER A 62 -23.03 23.26 5.09
N ILE A 63 -22.86 24.58 5.25
CA ILE A 63 -21.64 25.32 4.92
C ILE A 63 -20.59 25.18 6.04
N VAL A 64 -20.98 25.38 7.29
CA VAL A 64 -20.03 25.44 8.41
C VAL A 64 -20.63 24.93 9.72
N ASN A 65 -19.94 24.09 10.44
CA ASN A 65 -20.37 23.55 11.72
C ASN A 65 -20.38 24.61 12.83
N ARG A 66 -21.19 24.36 13.86
CA ARG A 66 -21.32 25.27 15.00
C ARG A 66 -19.97 25.55 15.67
N GLY A 67 -19.62 26.82 15.85
CA GLY A 67 -18.38 27.21 16.51
C GLY A 67 -17.12 27.07 15.66
N CYS A 68 -17.25 26.73 14.37
CA CYS A 68 -16.13 26.68 13.44
C CYS A 68 -16.00 27.96 12.62
N THR A 69 -14.77 28.38 12.36
CA THR A 69 -14.43 29.50 11.47
C THR A 69 -14.28 29.00 10.03
N TYR A 70 -13.67 27.85 9.84
CA TYR A 70 -13.44 27.27 8.52
C TYR A 70 -14.65 26.43 8.09
N ALA A 71 -15.07 26.63 6.85
CA ALA A 71 -16.18 25.93 6.23
C ALA A 71 -15.86 24.43 5.99
N ASN A 72 -16.87 23.63 5.69
CA ASN A 72 -16.71 22.19 5.54
C ASN A 72 -15.89 21.81 4.28
N ASP A 73 -15.93 22.65 3.24
CA ASP A 73 -15.10 22.51 2.04
C ASP A 73 -13.59 22.59 2.36
N VAL A 74 -13.17 23.47 3.28
CA VAL A 74 -11.78 23.56 3.76
C VAL A 74 -11.36 22.23 4.40
N MET A 75 -12.24 21.57 5.14
CA MET A 75 -11.96 20.26 5.74
C MET A 75 -11.77 19.19 4.67
N VAL A 76 -12.67 19.12 3.68
CA VAL A 76 -12.62 18.14 2.59
C VAL A 76 -11.39 18.36 1.72
N LEU A 77 -11.12 19.60 1.29
CA LEU A 77 -9.96 19.93 0.46
C LEU A 77 -8.64 19.68 1.19
N SER A 78 -8.56 20.05 2.47
CA SER A 78 -7.38 19.77 3.30
C SER A 78 -7.11 18.27 3.42
N ALA A 79 -8.15 17.45 3.55
CA ALA A 79 -8.01 16.00 3.62
C ALA A 79 -7.59 15.40 2.26
N ALA A 80 -8.21 15.81 1.16
CA ALA A 80 -7.85 15.38 -0.19
C ALA A 80 -6.40 15.72 -0.51
N SER A 81 -5.99 16.98 -0.32
CA SER A 81 -4.60 17.42 -0.55
C SER A 81 -3.60 16.64 0.30
N ARG A 82 -3.96 16.34 1.56
CA ARG A 82 -3.07 15.64 2.47
C ARG A 82 -3.01 14.13 2.21
N PHE A 83 -4.14 13.47 2.00
CA PHE A 83 -4.22 12.00 1.96
C PHE A 83 -4.29 11.41 0.55
N THR A 84 -4.69 12.19 -0.44
CA THR A 84 -4.63 11.78 -1.85
C THR A 84 -3.36 12.28 -2.51
N ASP A 85 -3.05 13.59 -2.41
CA ASP A 85 -1.90 14.21 -3.08
C ASP A 85 -0.60 14.08 -2.28
N GLY A 86 -0.70 13.78 -0.99
CA GLY A 86 0.45 13.62 -0.09
C GLY A 86 1.17 14.92 0.28
N ARG A 87 0.49 16.06 0.22
CA ARG A 87 1.04 17.35 0.63
C ARG A 87 1.22 17.44 2.14
N VAL A 88 2.24 18.17 2.58
CA VAL A 88 2.41 18.47 4.01
C VAL A 88 1.47 19.59 4.45
N SER A 89 1.13 19.62 5.74
CA SER A 89 0.11 20.56 6.24
C SER A 89 0.49 22.03 6.06
N GLY A 90 1.79 22.35 6.07
CA GLY A 90 2.31 23.71 5.81
C GLY A 90 2.04 24.17 4.38
N GLU A 91 2.35 23.31 3.38
CA GLU A 91 2.06 23.59 1.97
C GLU A 91 0.56 23.83 1.72
N ILE A 92 -0.29 23.03 2.40
CA ILE A 92 -1.75 23.18 2.29
C ILE A 92 -2.21 24.51 2.90
N ALA A 93 -1.66 24.89 4.06
CA ALA A 93 -2.00 26.15 4.72
C ALA A 93 -1.65 27.37 3.85
N VAL A 94 -0.49 27.33 3.19
CA VAL A 94 -0.07 28.36 2.23
C VAL A 94 -0.97 28.38 0.99
N ALA A 95 -1.26 27.21 0.42
CA ALA A 95 -2.06 27.11 -0.80
C ALA A 95 -3.51 27.54 -0.63
N LEU A 96 -4.08 27.39 0.57
CA LEU A 96 -5.44 27.83 0.88
C LEU A 96 -5.55 29.36 1.03
N ASP A 97 -4.49 30.04 1.43
CA ASP A 97 -4.41 31.52 1.61
C ASP A 97 -5.57 32.15 2.42
N ILE A 98 -6.06 31.44 3.42
CA ILE A 98 -7.19 31.86 4.29
C ILE A 98 -6.78 32.10 5.74
N GLY A 99 -5.49 32.28 6.01
CA GLY A 99 -4.97 32.47 7.36
C GLY A 99 -5.09 31.23 8.27
N ILE A 100 -5.20 30.05 7.71
CA ILE A 100 -5.26 28.79 8.44
C ILE A 100 -3.86 28.33 8.88
N SER A 101 -3.72 27.92 10.15
CA SER A 101 -2.46 27.37 10.62
C SER A 101 -2.28 25.91 10.20
N GLU A 102 -1.03 25.48 10.05
CA GLU A 102 -0.65 24.08 9.78
C GLU A 102 -1.29 23.09 10.78
N ARG A 103 -1.25 23.43 12.07
CA ARG A 103 -1.89 22.62 13.12
C ARG A 103 -3.40 22.46 12.88
N HIS A 104 -4.05 23.50 12.38
CA HIS A 104 -5.49 23.46 12.11
C HIS A 104 -5.80 22.63 10.86
N VAL A 105 -5.00 22.75 9.79
CA VAL A 105 -5.07 21.86 8.61
C VAL A 105 -4.95 20.40 9.04
N ARG A 106 -3.97 20.06 9.88
CA ARG A 106 -3.77 18.70 10.40
C ARG A 106 -5.00 18.21 11.17
N ARG A 107 -5.58 19.05 12.03
CA ARG A 107 -6.79 18.72 12.80
C ARG A 107 -7.98 18.49 11.88
N LEU A 108 -8.23 19.37 10.92
CA LEU A 108 -9.35 19.24 9.98
C LEU A 108 -9.22 18.00 9.11
N SER A 109 -8.03 17.74 8.57
CA SER A 109 -7.78 16.55 7.75
C SER A 109 -8.02 15.26 8.54
N ASN A 110 -7.53 15.17 9.78
CA ASN A 110 -7.77 14.00 10.62
C ASN A 110 -9.26 13.85 10.95
N THR A 111 -9.96 14.94 11.28
CA THR A 111 -11.42 14.89 11.47
C THR A 111 -12.14 14.38 10.21
N ALA A 112 -11.67 14.73 9.02
CA ALA A 112 -12.26 14.23 7.79
C ALA A 112 -12.12 12.70 7.62
N LEU A 113 -11.03 12.08 8.15
CA LEU A 113 -10.92 10.63 8.18
C LEU A 113 -12.01 9.99 9.04
N ASP A 114 -12.26 10.55 10.23
CA ASP A 114 -13.31 10.06 11.14
C ASP A 114 -14.69 10.21 10.51
N VAL A 115 -14.95 11.36 9.89
CA VAL A 115 -16.19 11.66 9.20
C VAL A 115 -16.43 10.68 8.03
N LEU A 116 -15.40 10.46 7.20
CA LEU A 116 -15.54 9.51 6.08
C LEU A 116 -15.79 8.09 6.55
N ALA A 117 -15.10 7.65 7.60
CA ALA A 117 -15.32 6.32 8.18
C ALA A 117 -16.77 6.15 8.64
N ALA A 118 -17.35 7.16 9.31
CA ALA A 118 -18.75 7.15 9.73
C ALA A 118 -19.74 7.17 8.55
N ILE A 119 -19.45 7.96 7.51
CA ILE A 119 -20.26 7.99 6.28
C ILE A 119 -20.22 6.62 5.59
N HIS A 120 -19.02 6.06 5.43
CA HIS A 120 -18.83 4.76 4.80
C HIS A 120 -19.59 3.66 5.54
N GLY A 121 -19.49 3.63 6.88
CA GLY A 121 -20.20 2.64 7.71
C GLY A 121 -21.72 2.66 7.54
N LYS A 122 -22.29 3.82 7.16
CA LYS A 122 -23.74 3.99 6.88
C LYS A 122 -24.12 3.79 5.42
N SER A 123 -23.14 3.51 4.54
CA SER A 123 -23.35 3.49 3.08
C SER A 123 -23.44 2.08 2.50
N GLY A 124 -23.53 1.04 3.32
CA GLY A 124 -23.53 -0.36 2.88
C GLY A 124 -24.51 -0.63 1.75
N ASP A 125 -25.79 -0.32 1.94
CA ASP A 125 -26.85 -0.56 0.94
C ASP A 125 -26.59 0.20 -0.38
N ARG A 126 -26.11 1.46 -0.29
CA ARG A 126 -25.78 2.26 -1.47
C ARG A 126 -24.57 1.72 -2.23
N LEU A 127 -23.58 1.25 -1.52
CA LEU A 127 -22.42 0.56 -2.10
C LEU A 127 -22.84 -0.72 -2.79
N MET A 128 -23.68 -1.53 -2.13
CA MET A 128 -24.21 -2.77 -2.72
C MET A 128 -25.07 -2.53 -3.94
N ALA A 129 -25.85 -1.46 -3.98
CA ALA A 129 -26.63 -1.09 -5.16
C ALA A 129 -25.75 -0.80 -6.39
N VAL A 130 -24.56 -0.25 -6.19
CA VAL A 130 -23.58 0.04 -7.26
C VAL A 130 -22.72 -1.17 -7.61
N ILE A 131 -22.35 -1.96 -6.62
CA ILE A 131 -21.54 -3.18 -6.79
C ILE A 131 -22.37 -4.26 -7.51
N GLY A 132 -23.68 -4.33 -7.20
CA GLY A 132 -24.57 -5.37 -7.72
C GLY A 132 -24.33 -6.74 -7.08
N GLY A 133 -25.11 -7.75 -7.49
CA GLY A 133 -25.07 -9.09 -6.92
C GLY A 133 -23.85 -9.96 -7.28
N GLY A 134 -22.84 -9.40 -7.96
CA GLY A 134 -21.71 -10.14 -8.51
C GLY A 134 -20.34 -9.68 -8.00
N TRP A 135 -20.23 -9.25 -6.75
CA TRP A 135 -18.97 -8.77 -6.20
C TRP A 135 -17.96 -9.89 -5.89
N VAL A 136 -16.69 -9.59 -6.03
CA VAL A 136 -15.57 -10.50 -5.81
C VAL A 136 -14.72 -10.00 -4.65
N LEU A 137 -14.65 -10.79 -3.60
CA LEU A 137 -13.91 -10.46 -2.39
C LEU A 137 -12.40 -10.58 -2.63
N GLN A 138 -11.67 -9.50 -2.43
CA GLN A 138 -10.21 -9.51 -2.27
C GLN A 138 -9.87 -9.21 -0.81
N ILE A 139 -9.01 -10.05 -0.21
CA ILE A 139 -8.51 -9.85 1.15
C ILE A 139 -7.00 -9.96 1.16
N ASP A 140 -6.36 -9.09 1.90
CA ASP A 140 -4.91 -9.11 2.12
C ASP A 140 -4.56 -8.35 3.39
N GLY A 141 -3.47 -8.73 4.04
CA GLY A 141 -2.95 -8.08 5.22
C GLY A 141 -1.61 -7.41 4.98
N THR A 142 -1.34 -6.33 5.70
CA THR A 142 -0.04 -5.67 5.67
C THR A 142 0.42 -5.29 7.07
N VAL A 143 1.70 -5.47 7.31
CA VAL A 143 2.39 -5.04 8.53
C VAL A 143 3.60 -4.18 8.15
N ASP A 144 3.99 -3.27 9.01
CA ASP A 144 5.19 -2.44 8.84
C ASP A 144 5.97 -2.41 10.16
N GLY A 145 6.99 -3.25 10.27
CA GLY A 145 7.74 -3.49 11.51
C GLY A 145 6.96 -4.35 12.51
N ASP A 146 7.13 -4.08 13.79
CA ASP A 146 6.54 -4.83 14.91
C ASP A 146 5.15 -4.31 15.31
N TYR A 147 4.45 -3.64 14.38
CA TYR A 147 3.13 -3.07 14.64
C TYR A 147 2.01 -4.05 14.24
N ASP A 148 0.81 -3.76 14.73
CA ASP A 148 -0.39 -4.51 14.38
C ASP A 148 -0.60 -4.57 12.86
N MET A 149 -1.06 -5.72 12.41
CA MET A 149 -1.42 -5.93 11.03
C MET A 149 -2.70 -5.18 10.68
N ILE A 150 -2.75 -4.63 9.48
CA ILE A 150 -3.97 -4.06 8.92
C ILE A 150 -4.47 -5.00 7.83
N VAL A 151 -5.67 -5.54 8.02
CA VAL A 151 -6.38 -6.35 7.03
C VAL A 151 -7.30 -5.44 6.22
N VAL A 152 -7.25 -5.58 4.91
CA VAL A 152 -8.10 -4.85 3.97
C VAL A 152 -8.95 -5.82 3.18
N VAL A 153 -10.25 -5.54 3.15
CA VAL A 153 -11.21 -6.21 2.26
C VAL A 153 -11.67 -5.24 1.19
N ARG A 154 -11.63 -5.68 -0.05
CA ARG A 154 -11.95 -4.89 -1.23
C ARG A 154 -12.82 -5.70 -2.18
N ASP A 155 -13.70 -5.02 -2.92
CA ASP A 155 -14.31 -5.63 -4.10
C ASP A 155 -13.39 -5.48 -5.32
N ALA A 156 -13.07 -6.60 -5.96
CA ALA A 156 -12.19 -6.62 -7.13
C ALA A 156 -12.82 -5.95 -8.36
N VAL A 157 -14.14 -5.96 -8.47
CA VAL A 157 -14.90 -5.46 -9.63
C VAL A 157 -14.98 -3.93 -9.61
N SER A 158 -15.50 -3.35 -8.52
CA SER A 158 -15.64 -1.90 -8.38
C SER A 158 -14.34 -1.22 -7.97
N GLY A 159 -13.45 -1.96 -7.34
CA GLY A 159 -12.25 -1.43 -6.75
C GLY A 159 -12.44 -0.76 -5.39
N PHE A 160 -13.63 -0.83 -4.80
CA PHE A 160 -13.92 -0.21 -3.51
C PHE A 160 -13.26 -0.95 -2.36
N VAL A 161 -12.57 -0.24 -1.50
CA VAL A 161 -12.18 -0.71 -0.18
C VAL A 161 -13.46 -0.76 0.66
N LEU A 162 -13.90 -1.97 1.01
CA LEU A 162 -15.15 -2.19 1.73
C LEU A 162 -14.96 -2.19 3.23
N TYR A 163 -13.83 -2.72 3.69
CA TYR A 163 -13.56 -2.83 5.12
C TYR A 163 -12.06 -2.79 5.39
N VAL A 164 -11.69 -2.18 6.47
CA VAL A 164 -10.30 -2.13 6.96
C VAL A 164 -10.32 -2.27 8.46
N VAL A 165 -9.50 -3.16 8.98
CA VAL A 165 -9.44 -3.43 10.42
C VAL A 165 -8.02 -3.77 10.85
N LYS A 166 -7.65 -3.43 12.08
CA LYS A 166 -6.42 -3.89 12.72
C LYS A 166 -6.63 -5.28 13.30
N CYS A 167 -5.67 -6.15 13.07
CA CYS A 167 -5.63 -7.49 13.61
C CYS A 167 -4.26 -7.75 14.24
N HIS A 168 -4.19 -8.51 15.32
CA HIS A 168 -2.91 -8.93 15.90
C HIS A 168 -2.23 -9.99 15.04
N SER A 169 -3.00 -10.79 14.29
CA SER A 169 -2.49 -11.87 13.43
C SER A 169 -3.47 -12.22 12.33
N GLU A 170 -3.00 -12.94 11.31
CA GLU A 170 -3.85 -13.58 10.28
C GLU A 170 -4.30 -14.99 10.71
N SER A 171 -4.55 -15.20 12.00
CA SER A 171 -5.13 -16.45 12.47
C SER A 171 -6.55 -16.65 11.92
N GLU A 172 -6.97 -17.91 11.78
CA GLU A 172 -8.33 -18.26 11.33
C GLU A 172 -9.40 -17.48 12.10
N ALA A 173 -9.33 -17.47 13.44
CA ALA A 173 -10.32 -16.81 14.27
C ALA A 173 -10.40 -15.28 14.04
N SER A 174 -9.25 -14.61 13.88
CA SER A 174 -9.20 -13.17 13.60
C SER A 174 -9.82 -12.85 12.24
N ILE A 175 -9.49 -13.63 11.22
CA ILE A 175 -10.01 -13.44 9.86
C ILE A 175 -11.50 -13.85 9.77
N GLU A 176 -11.93 -14.87 10.49
CA GLU A 176 -13.34 -15.29 10.59
C GLU A 176 -14.22 -14.15 11.09
N ALA A 177 -13.80 -13.44 12.14
CA ALA A 177 -14.52 -12.28 12.66
C ALA A 177 -14.67 -11.17 11.59
N VAL A 178 -13.58 -10.86 10.87
CA VAL A 178 -13.58 -9.90 9.77
C VAL A 178 -14.54 -10.30 8.66
N LEU A 179 -14.48 -11.56 8.21
CA LEU A 179 -15.31 -12.05 7.12
C LEU A 179 -16.79 -12.15 7.53
N SER A 180 -17.08 -12.47 8.79
CA SER A 180 -18.46 -12.48 9.33
C SER A 180 -19.08 -11.09 9.30
N GLU A 181 -18.33 -10.07 9.68
CA GLU A 181 -18.76 -8.68 9.60
C GLU A 181 -19.00 -8.25 8.13
N ILE A 182 -18.12 -8.64 7.22
CA ILE A 182 -18.29 -8.41 5.78
C ILE A 182 -19.55 -9.08 5.25
N LYS A 183 -19.79 -10.34 5.63
CA LYS A 183 -20.98 -11.07 5.23
C LYS A 183 -22.26 -10.39 5.71
N SER A 184 -22.25 -9.88 6.94
CA SER A 184 -23.38 -9.15 7.52
C SER A 184 -23.68 -7.86 6.76
N ARG A 185 -22.64 -7.11 6.32
CA ARG A 185 -22.79 -5.80 5.65
C ARG A 185 -23.04 -5.90 4.16
N TYR A 186 -22.37 -6.83 3.49
CA TYR A 186 -22.29 -6.87 2.02
C TYR A 186 -22.79 -8.19 1.41
N GLY A 187 -23.24 -9.14 2.24
CA GLY A 187 -23.71 -10.44 1.78
C GLY A 187 -22.58 -11.35 1.30
N THR A 188 -22.96 -12.41 0.57
CA THR A 188 -22.04 -13.44 0.08
C THR A 188 -21.44 -13.02 -1.27
N PRO A 189 -20.10 -13.03 -1.43
CA PRO A 189 -19.46 -12.77 -2.72
C PRO A 189 -19.66 -13.94 -3.69
N VAL A 190 -19.57 -13.69 -5.00
CA VAL A 190 -19.65 -14.75 -6.02
C VAL A 190 -18.35 -15.56 -6.15
N ALA A 191 -17.23 -14.98 -5.75
CA ALA A 191 -15.92 -15.59 -5.68
C ALA A 191 -15.02 -14.77 -4.74
N SER A 192 -13.88 -15.33 -4.37
CA SER A 192 -12.87 -14.61 -3.60
C SER A 192 -11.50 -14.73 -4.24
N MET A 193 -10.58 -13.82 -3.88
CA MET A 193 -9.17 -13.87 -4.19
C MET A 193 -8.35 -13.52 -2.96
N SER A 194 -7.38 -14.39 -2.62
CA SER A 194 -6.47 -14.19 -1.49
C SER A 194 -5.06 -14.68 -1.80
N ASP A 195 -4.16 -14.52 -0.85
CA ASP A 195 -2.92 -15.28 -0.82
C ASP A 195 -3.16 -16.73 -0.33
N MET A 196 -2.09 -17.53 -0.24
CA MET A 196 -2.17 -18.95 0.15
C MET A 196 -2.12 -19.18 1.66
N ARG A 197 -2.31 -18.14 2.50
CA ARG A 197 -2.23 -18.29 3.95
C ARG A 197 -3.35 -19.17 4.47
N SER A 198 -2.99 -20.21 5.19
CA SER A 198 -3.92 -21.22 5.68
C SER A 198 -5.05 -20.65 6.55
N GLY A 199 -4.74 -19.67 7.42
CA GLY A 199 -5.74 -18.99 8.26
C GLY A 199 -6.80 -18.24 7.45
N ILE A 200 -6.42 -17.57 6.35
CA ILE A 200 -7.36 -16.89 5.47
C ILE A 200 -8.23 -17.88 4.72
N LEU A 201 -7.63 -18.95 4.17
CA LEU A 201 -8.36 -19.98 3.42
C LEU A 201 -9.35 -20.73 4.30
N ALA A 202 -8.95 -21.12 5.51
CA ALA A 202 -9.82 -21.80 6.46
C ALA A 202 -11.00 -20.90 6.90
N ALA A 203 -10.74 -19.65 7.21
CA ALA A 203 -11.78 -18.69 7.57
C ALA A 203 -12.77 -18.43 6.41
N MET A 204 -12.26 -18.35 5.16
CA MET A 204 -13.10 -18.20 3.98
C MET A 204 -14.05 -19.39 3.80
N GLU A 205 -13.54 -20.62 3.88
CA GLU A 205 -14.35 -21.83 3.74
C GLU A 205 -15.44 -21.90 4.82
N LYS A 206 -15.11 -21.48 6.05
CA LYS A 206 -16.04 -21.47 7.17
C LYS A 206 -17.14 -20.43 7.04
N VAL A 207 -16.79 -19.19 6.66
CA VAL A 207 -17.75 -18.08 6.59
C VAL A 207 -18.55 -18.11 5.29
N PHE A 208 -17.92 -18.47 4.18
CA PHE A 208 -18.50 -18.51 2.84
C PHE A 208 -18.39 -19.91 2.21
N PRO A 209 -19.00 -20.94 2.80
CA PRO A 209 -18.86 -22.30 2.29
C PRO A 209 -19.32 -22.41 0.84
N GLY A 210 -18.54 -23.10 0.02
CA GLY A 210 -18.85 -23.38 -1.38
C GLY A 210 -18.65 -22.23 -2.36
N ILE A 211 -18.14 -21.06 -1.95
CA ILE A 211 -17.73 -20.05 -2.92
C ILE A 211 -16.39 -20.45 -3.56
N PRO A 212 -16.18 -20.17 -4.86
CA PRO A 212 -14.90 -20.39 -5.48
C PRO A 212 -13.83 -19.47 -4.85
N ILE A 213 -12.73 -20.08 -4.37
CA ILE A 213 -11.61 -19.36 -3.78
C ILE A 213 -10.47 -19.32 -4.80
N GLY A 214 -10.19 -18.14 -5.35
CA GLY A 214 -9.06 -17.89 -6.22
C GLY A 214 -7.79 -17.57 -5.44
N LEU A 215 -6.65 -18.02 -5.95
CA LEU A 215 -5.34 -17.69 -5.39
C LEU A 215 -4.61 -16.67 -6.24
N CYS A 216 -3.96 -15.74 -5.56
CA CYS A 216 -3.11 -14.74 -6.19
C CYS A 216 -1.90 -15.42 -6.87
N LYS A 217 -1.85 -15.41 -8.22
CA LYS A 217 -0.75 -16.01 -8.98
C LYS A 217 0.61 -15.41 -8.63
N PHE A 218 0.67 -14.11 -8.29
CA PHE A 218 1.89 -13.47 -7.85
C PHE A 218 2.41 -14.06 -6.53
N HIS A 219 1.53 -14.25 -5.54
CA HIS A 219 1.91 -14.85 -4.26
C HIS A 219 2.30 -16.32 -4.42
N PHE A 220 1.56 -17.07 -5.23
CA PHE A 220 1.92 -18.46 -5.57
C PHE A 220 3.33 -18.54 -6.16
N LEU A 221 3.62 -17.78 -7.22
CA LEU A 221 4.96 -17.76 -7.83
C LEU A 221 6.05 -17.29 -6.86
N ARG A 222 5.74 -16.27 -6.05
CA ARG A 222 6.70 -15.77 -5.04
C ARG A 222 7.07 -16.86 -4.03
N ASP A 223 6.09 -17.60 -3.55
CA ASP A 223 6.31 -18.57 -2.49
C ASP A 223 7.01 -19.82 -3.04
N ILE A 224 6.56 -20.40 -4.15
CA ILE A 224 7.29 -21.53 -4.77
C ILE A 224 8.71 -21.15 -5.20
N GLY A 225 8.92 -19.94 -5.73
CA GLY A 225 10.25 -19.48 -6.11
C GLY A 225 11.18 -19.32 -4.89
N LYS A 226 10.67 -18.84 -3.76
CA LYS A 226 11.42 -18.81 -2.50
C LYS A 226 11.76 -20.21 -2.02
N ASP A 227 10.79 -21.12 -2.00
CA ASP A 227 10.99 -22.47 -1.52
C ASP A 227 12.13 -23.18 -2.24
N VAL A 228 12.27 -22.99 -3.56
CA VAL A 228 13.30 -23.69 -4.35
C VAL A 228 14.62 -22.94 -4.46
N MET A 229 14.66 -21.60 -4.29
CA MET A 229 15.85 -20.79 -4.58
C MET A 229 16.45 -20.09 -3.36
N ASP A 230 15.70 -19.84 -2.25
CA ASP A 230 16.12 -18.92 -1.17
C ASP A 230 17.45 -19.33 -0.53
N TYR A 231 17.60 -20.61 -0.20
CA TYR A 231 18.84 -21.13 0.40
C TYR A 231 20.08 -20.81 -0.45
N ARG A 232 20.00 -21.08 -1.76
CA ARG A 232 21.11 -20.87 -2.71
C ARG A 232 21.38 -19.40 -2.95
N HIS A 233 20.33 -18.61 -3.07
CA HIS A 233 20.44 -17.16 -3.21
C HIS A 233 21.10 -16.52 -1.98
N ALA A 234 20.74 -16.97 -0.78
CA ALA A 234 21.36 -16.52 0.47
C ALA A 234 22.85 -16.94 0.57
N LEU A 235 23.21 -18.15 0.09
CA LEU A 235 24.61 -18.59 0.02
C LEU A 235 25.45 -17.69 -0.89
N LEU A 236 24.96 -17.36 -2.10
CA LEU A 236 25.66 -16.41 -2.99
C LEU A 236 25.81 -15.03 -2.34
N GLY A 237 24.78 -14.54 -1.66
CA GLY A 237 24.86 -13.28 -0.94
C GLY A 237 25.91 -13.28 0.20
N LYS A 238 26.06 -14.41 0.91
CA LYS A 238 27.12 -14.58 1.92
C LYS A 238 28.51 -14.65 1.26
N ALA A 239 28.66 -15.37 0.16
CA ALA A 239 29.91 -15.48 -0.58
C ALA A 239 30.37 -14.12 -1.13
N LEU A 240 29.48 -13.35 -1.76
CA LEU A 240 29.77 -12.00 -2.25
C LEU A 240 30.23 -11.05 -1.13
N ARG A 241 29.65 -11.14 0.07
CA ARG A 241 30.10 -10.37 1.23
C ARG A 241 31.47 -10.82 1.73
N ARG A 242 31.71 -12.13 1.79
CA ARG A 242 33.00 -12.71 2.21
C ARG A 242 34.13 -12.29 1.26
N LEU A 243 33.91 -12.34 -0.04
CA LEU A 243 34.89 -11.97 -1.06
C LEU A 243 35.04 -10.45 -1.22
N GLY A 244 34.11 -9.65 -0.72
CA GLY A 244 34.17 -8.21 -0.82
C GLY A 244 34.05 -7.66 -2.25
N THR A 245 33.65 -8.47 -3.24
CA THR A 245 33.68 -8.15 -4.67
C THR A 245 32.99 -6.83 -4.99
N LYS A 246 31.73 -6.63 -4.50
CA LYS A 246 31.02 -5.37 -4.76
C LYS A 246 31.74 -4.14 -4.22
N THR A 247 32.35 -4.26 -3.05
CA THR A 247 33.14 -3.19 -2.44
C THR A 247 34.38 -2.90 -3.24
N ALA A 248 35.10 -3.94 -3.69
CA ALA A 248 36.30 -3.80 -4.51
C ALA A 248 35.99 -3.08 -5.84
N LEU A 249 34.91 -3.48 -6.54
CA LEU A 249 34.50 -2.81 -7.79
C LEU A 249 34.11 -1.35 -7.57
N LYS A 250 33.37 -1.03 -6.49
CA LYS A 250 33.02 0.37 -6.15
C LYS A 250 34.26 1.21 -5.84
N HIS A 251 35.22 0.67 -5.11
CA HIS A 251 36.48 1.37 -4.81
C HIS A 251 37.34 1.57 -6.09
N ALA A 252 37.42 0.55 -6.94
CA ALA A 252 38.10 0.67 -8.21
C ALA A 252 37.50 1.81 -9.06
N LEU A 253 36.17 1.80 -9.22
CA LEU A 253 35.43 2.83 -9.97
C LEU A 253 35.63 4.25 -9.40
N GLN A 254 35.59 4.41 -8.08
CA GLN A 254 35.81 5.70 -7.41
C GLN A 254 37.25 6.21 -7.58
N SER A 255 38.23 5.33 -7.78
CA SER A 255 39.64 5.67 -7.96
C SER A 255 39.99 5.97 -9.42
N MET A 256 39.07 5.72 -10.37
CA MET A 256 39.30 5.97 -11.79
C MET A 256 39.01 7.44 -12.14
N PRO A 257 39.78 8.04 -13.11
CA PRO A 257 39.50 9.38 -13.58
C PRO A 257 38.12 9.48 -14.27
N PRO A 258 37.50 10.65 -14.29
CA PRO A 258 36.25 10.86 -15.03
C PRO A 258 36.50 10.70 -16.55
N TYR A 259 35.40 10.60 -17.30
CA TYR A 259 35.46 10.50 -18.76
C TYR A 259 36.12 11.71 -19.39
N ASP A 260 37.10 11.47 -20.28
CA ASP A 260 37.68 12.54 -21.12
C ASP A 260 36.76 12.75 -22.35
N MET A 261 36.01 13.85 -22.30
CA MET A 261 35.07 14.21 -23.35
C MET A 261 35.76 14.61 -24.67
N LYS A 262 37.05 15.03 -24.62
CA LYS A 262 37.80 15.33 -25.83
C LYS A 262 38.15 14.03 -26.54
N LEU A 263 38.70 13.08 -25.82
CA LEU A 263 39.05 11.77 -26.36
C LEU A 263 37.80 11.01 -26.90
N LEU A 264 36.67 11.12 -26.24
CA LEU A 264 35.40 10.53 -26.74
C LEU A 264 34.93 11.15 -28.06
N ARG A 265 35.17 12.46 -28.28
CA ARG A 265 34.90 13.11 -29.59
C ARG A 265 35.83 12.59 -30.67
N GLU A 266 37.14 12.48 -30.37
CA GLU A 266 38.11 11.90 -31.28
C GLU A 266 37.70 10.51 -31.76
N VAL A 267 37.24 9.67 -30.83
CA VAL A 267 36.70 8.32 -31.16
C VAL A 267 35.48 8.42 -32.06
N GLY A 268 34.56 9.36 -31.80
CA GLY A 268 33.39 9.64 -32.66
C GLY A 268 33.77 10.08 -34.07
N GLU A 269 34.96 10.73 -34.26
CA GLU A 269 35.53 11.16 -35.53
C GLU A 269 36.40 10.07 -36.20
N GLY A 270 36.56 8.92 -35.56
CA GLY A 270 37.24 7.75 -36.13
C GLY A 270 38.76 7.68 -35.87
N TYR A 271 39.26 8.46 -34.91
CA TYR A 271 40.68 8.39 -34.48
C TYR A 271 40.80 8.38 -32.96
N CYS A 272 41.94 8.07 -32.43
CA CYS A 272 42.23 8.04 -31.00
C CYS A 272 43.67 8.49 -30.74
N SER A 273 43.84 9.57 -29.99
CA SER A 273 45.15 10.14 -29.64
C SER A 273 45.82 9.43 -28.45
N ASP A 274 45.04 8.77 -27.58
CA ASP A 274 45.51 8.05 -26.40
C ASP A 274 44.73 6.76 -26.19
N SER A 275 45.27 5.66 -26.69
CA SER A 275 44.63 4.33 -26.59
C SER A 275 44.57 3.79 -25.16
N ALA A 276 45.54 4.15 -24.30
CA ALA A 276 45.55 3.70 -22.91
C ALA A 276 44.48 4.43 -22.10
N ALA A 277 44.29 5.73 -22.29
CA ALA A 277 43.23 6.50 -21.70
C ALA A 277 41.85 6.02 -22.19
N LEU A 278 41.72 5.72 -23.49
CA LEU A 278 40.48 5.11 -24.04
C LEU A 278 40.15 3.77 -23.39
N ALA A 279 41.15 2.87 -23.26
CA ALA A 279 40.98 1.60 -22.59
C ALA A 279 40.54 1.79 -21.12
N GLY A 280 41.13 2.78 -20.42
CA GLY A 280 40.70 3.15 -19.08
C GLY A 280 39.23 3.59 -19.00
N MET A 281 38.75 4.37 -19.96
CA MET A 281 37.34 4.81 -20.02
C MET A 281 36.38 3.64 -20.35
N VAL A 282 36.80 2.73 -21.24
CA VAL A 282 36.01 1.50 -21.54
C VAL A 282 35.90 0.65 -20.27
N ALA A 283 37.02 0.41 -19.56
CA ALA A 283 36.99 -0.32 -18.29
C ALA A 283 36.08 0.37 -17.26
N ARG A 284 36.11 1.70 -17.16
CA ARG A 284 35.23 2.46 -16.29
C ARG A 284 33.77 2.22 -16.63
N SER A 285 33.38 2.29 -17.90
CA SER A 285 32.01 2.03 -18.35
C SER A 285 31.55 0.61 -17.99
N MET A 286 32.40 -0.38 -18.17
CA MET A 286 32.11 -1.77 -17.79
C MET A 286 31.92 -1.92 -16.27
N LEU A 287 32.74 -1.25 -15.46
CA LEU A 287 32.61 -1.27 -14.00
C LEU A 287 31.36 -0.55 -13.51
N GLU A 288 30.95 0.55 -14.16
CA GLU A 288 29.68 1.23 -13.90
C GLU A 288 28.50 0.28 -14.17
N GLU A 289 28.47 -0.37 -15.32
CA GLU A 289 27.43 -1.36 -15.65
C GLU A 289 27.38 -2.51 -14.64
N LEU A 290 28.52 -3.05 -14.23
CA LEU A 290 28.59 -4.12 -13.23
C LEU A 290 28.11 -3.67 -11.86
N THR A 291 28.47 -2.44 -11.42
CA THR A 291 28.04 -1.93 -10.12
C THR A 291 26.54 -1.63 -10.09
N ASP A 292 25.94 -1.24 -11.22
CA ASP A 292 24.50 -1.03 -11.36
C ASP A 292 23.73 -2.35 -11.50
N THR A 293 24.38 -3.44 -11.93
CA THR A 293 23.76 -4.74 -12.04
C THR A 293 23.32 -5.26 -10.67
N GLY A 294 22.05 -5.61 -10.54
CA GLY A 294 21.46 -6.10 -9.29
C GLY A 294 21.03 -4.98 -8.30
N GLU A 295 21.20 -3.70 -8.65
CA GLU A 295 20.57 -2.57 -7.95
C GLU A 295 19.22 -2.18 -8.57
N SER A 296 18.85 -2.83 -9.68
CA SER A 296 17.71 -2.45 -10.49
C SER A 296 16.38 -2.42 -9.74
N SER A 297 15.54 -1.51 -10.16
CA SER A 297 14.16 -1.24 -9.73
C SER A 297 13.14 -2.33 -10.08
N GLY A 298 13.56 -3.57 -10.21
CA GLY A 298 12.69 -4.71 -10.56
C GLY A 298 11.84 -5.21 -9.40
N ARG A 299 11.01 -6.19 -9.67
CA ARG A 299 10.37 -7.00 -8.63
C ARG A 299 11.47 -7.69 -7.84
N GLY A 300 11.33 -7.76 -6.51
CA GLY A 300 12.31 -8.37 -5.66
C GLY A 300 12.44 -9.89 -5.89
N PHE A 301 13.34 -10.54 -5.14
CA PHE A 301 13.45 -12.00 -5.10
C PHE A 301 12.09 -12.65 -4.80
N PRO A 302 11.71 -13.74 -5.51
CA PRO A 302 12.48 -14.55 -6.45
C PRO A 302 12.36 -14.14 -7.93
N PHE A 303 11.66 -13.09 -8.26
CA PHE A 303 11.44 -12.65 -9.66
C PHE A 303 12.68 -11.98 -10.28
N SER A 304 13.60 -11.52 -9.46
CA SER A 304 14.95 -11.06 -9.82
C SER A 304 15.95 -11.72 -8.87
N VAL A 305 16.85 -12.50 -9.43
CA VAL A 305 17.86 -13.27 -8.68
C VAL A 305 19.18 -12.50 -8.68
N ARG A 306 19.17 -11.32 -8.04
CA ARG A 306 20.21 -10.29 -8.11
C ARG A 306 21.63 -10.78 -7.91
N HIS A 307 21.84 -11.76 -7.00
CA HIS A 307 23.18 -12.27 -6.75
C HIS A 307 23.66 -13.14 -7.90
N LEU A 308 22.78 -13.94 -8.50
CA LEU A 308 23.05 -14.72 -9.70
C LEU A 308 23.34 -13.78 -10.89
N GLU A 309 22.47 -12.81 -11.14
CA GLU A 309 22.61 -11.83 -12.22
C GLU A 309 23.94 -11.08 -12.13
N PHE A 310 24.30 -10.60 -10.93
CA PHE A 310 25.55 -9.91 -10.68
C PHE A 310 26.78 -10.80 -10.94
N ILE A 311 26.79 -12.02 -10.39
CA ILE A 311 27.91 -12.96 -10.56
C ILE A 311 28.07 -13.33 -12.03
N THR A 312 26.97 -13.63 -12.72
CA THR A 312 27.00 -13.95 -14.16
C THR A 312 27.55 -12.80 -14.98
N ALA A 313 27.12 -11.56 -14.72
CA ALA A 313 27.63 -10.38 -15.38
C ALA A 313 29.14 -10.19 -15.11
N CYS A 314 29.58 -10.35 -13.86
CA CYS A 314 30.98 -10.26 -13.48
C CYS A 314 31.87 -11.29 -14.21
N VAL A 315 31.44 -12.56 -14.23
CA VAL A 315 32.18 -13.64 -14.89
C VAL A 315 32.23 -13.41 -16.41
N SER A 316 31.12 -12.96 -17.02
CA SER A 316 31.04 -12.66 -18.45
C SER A 316 31.92 -11.47 -18.86
N ALA A 317 32.04 -10.45 -18.01
CA ALA A 317 32.84 -9.26 -18.29
C ALA A 317 34.35 -9.46 -18.05
N LEU A 318 34.74 -10.47 -17.27
CA LEU A 318 36.13 -10.67 -16.85
C LEU A 318 37.14 -10.77 -18.02
N PRO A 319 36.89 -11.55 -19.14
CA PRO A 319 37.81 -11.57 -20.26
C PRO A 319 38.09 -10.20 -20.87
N SER A 320 37.02 -9.44 -21.15
CA SER A 320 37.14 -8.10 -21.74
C SER A 320 37.82 -7.09 -20.79
N LEU A 321 37.56 -7.21 -19.48
CA LEU A 321 38.25 -6.37 -18.48
C LEU A 321 39.74 -6.70 -18.38
N ARG A 322 40.15 -7.95 -18.54
CA ARG A 322 41.56 -8.35 -18.60
C ARG A 322 42.28 -7.70 -19.82
N GLU A 323 41.65 -7.80 -20.99
CA GLU A 323 42.19 -7.21 -22.23
C GLU A 323 42.31 -5.68 -22.08
N THR A 324 41.27 -5.07 -21.57
CA THR A 324 41.21 -3.62 -21.31
C THR A 324 42.27 -3.19 -20.28
N ASN A 325 42.47 -3.97 -19.22
CA ASN A 325 43.49 -3.72 -18.21
C ASN A 325 44.89 -3.77 -18.80
N ALA A 326 45.18 -4.77 -19.66
CA ALA A 326 46.47 -4.88 -20.33
C ALA A 326 46.78 -3.64 -21.22
N ALA A 327 45.76 -3.05 -21.85
CA ALA A 327 45.89 -1.85 -22.66
C ALA A 327 45.95 -0.56 -21.83
N ALA A 328 45.20 -0.47 -20.74
CA ALA A 328 45.12 0.74 -19.90
C ALA A 328 46.28 0.88 -18.92
N GLY A 329 46.90 -0.21 -18.47
CA GLY A 329 47.94 -0.20 -17.44
C GLY A 329 47.48 0.44 -16.11
N SER A 330 46.20 0.34 -15.77
CA SER A 330 45.56 1.07 -14.68
C SER A 330 45.45 0.22 -13.42
N GLU A 331 46.05 0.65 -12.31
CA GLU A 331 46.00 -0.04 -11.02
C GLU A 331 44.56 -0.26 -10.51
N PRO A 332 43.62 0.70 -10.58
CA PRO A 332 42.24 0.47 -10.23
C PRO A 332 41.58 -0.64 -11.03
N VAL A 333 41.85 -0.74 -12.34
CA VAL A 333 41.29 -1.80 -13.20
C VAL A 333 41.93 -3.14 -12.85
N ALA A 334 43.24 -3.18 -12.57
CA ALA A 334 43.90 -4.41 -12.11
C ALA A 334 43.31 -4.96 -10.83
N ARG A 335 43.03 -4.11 -9.84
CA ARG A 335 42.35 -4.52 -8.60
C ARG A 335 40.93 -5.04 -8.83
N ALA A 336 40.19 -4.47 -9.78
CA ALA A 336 38.87 -4.95 -10.15
C ALA A 336 38.96 -6.34 -10.80
N VAL A 337 39.92 -6.54 -11.72
CA VAL A 337 40.18 -7.83 -12.36
C VAL A 337 40.52 -8.88 -11.32
N GLU A 338 41.45 -8.60 -10.38
CA GLU A 338 41.80 -9.52 -9.29
C GLU A 338 40.59 -9.92 -8.46
N ALA A 339 39.72 -8.97 -8.08
CA ALA A 339 38.50 -9.25 -7.31
C ALA A 339 37.51 -10.14 -8.09
N LEU A 340 37.44 -9.97 -9.42
CA LEU A 340 36.61 -10.82 -10.28
C LEU A 340 37.21 -12.21 -10.50
N GLU A 341 38.54 -12.32 -10.56
CA GLU A 341 39.24 -13.61 -10.63
C GLU A 341 39.03 -14.43 -9.35
N LEU A 342 39.13 -13.80 -8.19
CA LEU A 342 38.79 -14.43 -6.92
C LEU A 342 37.34 -14.93 -6.88
N LEU A 343 36.42 -14.12 -7.40
CA LEU A 343 35.00 -14.50 -7.51
C LEU A 343 34.82 -15.71 -8.44
N ALA A 344 35.41 -15.66 -9.62
CA ALA A 344 35.29 -16.72 -10.65
C ALA A 344 35.96 -18.03 -10.26
N SER A 345 37.03 -17.97 -9.45
CA SER A 345 37.77 -19.16 -8.98
C SER A 345 37.18 -19.79 -7.70
N ASP A 346 36.23 -19.12 -7.03
CA ASP A 346 35.62 -19.65 -5.82
C ASP A 346 34.70 -20.84 -6.14
N THR A 347 35.07 -22.01 -5.69
CA THR A 347 34.36 -23.28 -5.99
C THR A 347 32.92 -23.28 -5.45
N LEU A 348 32.65 -22.63 -4.32
CA LEU A 348 31.30 -22.50 -3.78
C LEU A 348 30.44 -21.59 -4.68
N VAL A 349 30.98 -20.44 -5.10
CA VAL A 349 30.29 -19.52 -6.00
C VAL A 349 29.97 -20.23 -7.32
N THR A 350 30.94 -20.85 -7.96
CA THR A 350 30.75 -21.58 -9.24
C THR A 350 29.63 -22.61 -9.13
N ARG A 351 29.72 -23.50 -8.15
CA ARG A 351 28.72 -24.56 -7.93
C ARG A 351 27.33 -24.01 -7.66
N VAL A 352 27.19 -23.04 -6.72
CA VAL A 352 25.88 -22.50 -6.34
C VAL A 352 25.28 -21.64 -7.45
N THR A 353 26.12 -21.00 -8.26
CA THR A 353 25.67 -20.24 -9.46
C THR A 353 25.05 -21.18 -10.48
N GLU A 354 25.71 -22.32 -10.77
CA GLU A 354 25.18 -23.35 -11.66
C GLU A 354 23.86 -23.94 -11.13
N GLU A 355 23.84 -24.35 -9.86
CA GLU A 355 22.62 -24.88 -9.22
C GLU A 355 21.46 -23.90 -9.27
N LEU A 356 21.68 -22.65 -8.86
CA LEU A 356 20.65 -21.61 -8.83
C LEU A 356 20.19 -21.22 -10.24
N GLY A 357 21.12 -21.15 -11.20
CA GLY A 357 20.82 -20.88 -12.60
C GLY A 357 19.90 -21.93 -13.22
N GLY A 358 20.19 -23.22 -12.98
CA GLY A 358 19.35 -24.33 -13.44
C GLY A 358 17.94 -24.26 -12.84
N ILE A 359 17.82 -24.02 -11.53
CA ILE A 359 16.52 -23.89 -10.86
C ILE A 359 15.77 -22.66 -11.37
N ASN A 360 16.45 -21.53 -11.52
CA ASN A 360 15.84 -20.29 -12.02
C ASN A 360 15.28 -20.48 -13.44
N THR A 361 15.96 -21.26 -14.28
CA THR A 361 15.46 -21.58 -15.64
C THR A 361 14.12 -22.32 -15.60
N ILE A 362 13.99 -23.31 -14.69
CA ILE A 362 12.71 -24.02 -14.48
C ILE A 362 11.64 -23.07 -13.96
N PHE A 363 11.97 -22.28 -12.94
CA PHE A 363 11.04 -21.32 -12.35
C PHE A 363 10.57 -20.28 -13.37
N ASP A 364 11.46 -19.75 -14.20
CA ASP A 364 11.14 -18.76 -15.22
C ASP A 364 10.19 -19.29 -16.29
N LYS A 365 10.32 -20.55 -16.71
CA LYS A 365 9.36 -21.18 -17.62
C LYS A 365 7.95 -21.16 -17.04
N VAL A 366 7.80 -21.59 -15.78
CA VAL A 366 6.50 -21.60 -15.07
C VAL A 366 5.96 -20.18 -14.88
N ARG A 367 6.83 -19.25 -14.50
CA ARG A 367 6.48 -17.84 -14.35
C ARG A 367 5.95 -17.23 -15.64
N HIS A 368 6.60 -17.48 -16.78
CA HIS A 368 6.17 -16.95 -18.08
C HIS A 368 4.84 -17.55 -18.56
N ALA A 369 4.62 -18.84 -18.32
CA ALA A 369 3.36 -19.49 -18.65
C ALA A 369 2.18 -18.92 -17.81
N MET A 370 2.40 -18.74 -16.50
CA MET A 370 1.37 -18.28 -15.57
C MET A 370 1.16 -16.77 -15.59
N TYR A 371 2.21 -16.00 -15.81
CA TYR A 371 2.21 -14.55 -15.74
C TYR A 371 3.18 -13.95 -16.76
N PRO A 372 2.81 -13.91 -18.03
CA PRO A 372 3.64 -13.32 -19.08
C PRO A 372 3.81 -11.82 -18.82
N GLU A 373 5.03 -11.44 -18.48
CA GLU A 373 5.43 -10.04 -18.40
C GLU A 373 6.09 -9.63 -19.71
N HIS A 374 5.55 -8.59 -20.32
CA HIS A 374 6.30 -7.83 -21.30
C HIS A 374 7.04 -6.69 -20.58
N ARG A 375 8.37 -6.79 -20.53
CA ARG A 375 9.22 -5.68 -20.06
C ARG A 375 8.95 -4.46 -20.98
N GLY A 376 8.42 -3.39 -20.40
CA GLY A 376 8.30 -2.10 -21.08
C GLY A 376 6.92 -1.72 -21.65
N THR A 377 5.91 -2.59 -21.60
CA THR A 377 4.54 -2.23 -21.96
C THR A 377 3.77 -1.70 -20.74
N PRO A 378 3.06 -0.56 -20.86
CA PRO A 378 2.12 -0.14 -19.81
C PRO A 378 1.05 -1.23 -19.62
N LEU A 379 0.74 -1.56 -18.37
CA LEU A 379 -0.27 -2.57 -17.98
C LEU A 379 -1.68 -2.38 -18.59
N SER A 380 -1.94 -1.25 -19.28
CA SER A 380 -3.21 -0.89 -19.88
C SER A 380 -3.44 -1.44 -21.28
N ASP A 381 -2.39 -1.87 -22.01
CA ASP A 381 -2.48 -2.20 -23.44
C ASP A 381 -2.39 -3.70 -23.76
N GLU A 382 -2.20 -4.56 -22.75
CA GLU A 382 -2.18 -6.00 -22.96
C GLU A 382 -3.59 -6.59 -23.03
N PRO A 383 -3.90 -7.45 -24.00
CA PRO A 383 -5.12 -8.25 -23.96
C PRO A 383 -5.08 -9.07 -22.66
N LYS A 384 -6.11 -8.92 -21.83
CA LYS A 384 -6.24 -9.68 -20.58
C LYS A 384 -6.39 -11.16 -20.96
N ARG A 385 -5.32 -11.94 -20.80
CA ARG A 385 -5.38 -13.38 -21.01
C ARG A 385 -6.42 -13.99 -20.06
N ILE A 386 -7.21 -14.93 -20.58
CA ILE A 386 -8.16 -15.68 -19.77
C ILE A 386 -7.46 -16.80 -19.00
N ASN A 387 -8.06 -17.22 -17.89
CA ASN A 387 -7.49 -18.28 -17.04
C ASN A 387 -7.28 -19.59 -17.80
N ALA A 388 -8.17 -19.94 -18.72
CA ALA A 388 -8.04 -21.17 -19.52
C ALA A 388 -6.79 -21.21 -20.41
N GLU A 389 -6.39 -20.08 -21.01
CA GLU A 389 -5.16 -19.99 -21.81
C GLU A 389 -3.92 -20.14 -20.92
N MET A 390 -3.89 -19.44 -19.79
CA MET A 390 -2.77 -19.53 -18.84
C MET A 390 -2.67 -20.93 -18.22
N GLU A 391 -3.80 -21.58 -17.95
CA GLU A 391 -3.85 -22.97 -17.49
C GLU A 391 -3.26 -23.91 -18.53
N GLY A 392 -3.65 -23.77 -19.80
CA GLY A 392 -3.12 -24.56 -20.90
C GLY A 392 -1.60 -24.43 -21.07
N ASP A 393 -1.08 -23.20 -21.04
CA ASP A 393 0.36 -22.97 -21.12
C ASP A 393 1.10 -23.55 -19.91
N CYS A 394 0.55 -23.44 -18.71
CA CYS A 394 1.13 -24.07 -17.52
C CYS A 394 1.12 -25.60 -17.61
N ASP A 395 0.06 -26.21 -18.13
CA ASP A 395 -0.03 -27.66 -18.32
C ASP A 395 1.02 -28.17 -19.30
N ILE A 396 1.28 -27.41 -20.39
CA ILE A 396 2.37 -27.73 -21.32
C ILE A 396 3.72 -27.72 -20.58
N VAL A 397 3.99 -26.66 -19.81
CA VAL A 397 5.25 -26.56 -19.04
C VAL A 397 5.35 -27.68 -17.99
N MET A 398 4.26 -28.05 -17.33
CA MET A 398 4.25 -29.16 -16.37
C MET A 398 4.49 -30.51 -17.06
N GLY A 399 3.95 -30.71 -18.25
CA GLY A 399 4.24 -31.89 -19.09
C GLY A 399 5.72 -31.95 -19.49
N GLU A 400 6.30 -30.81 -19.91
CA GLU A 400 7.75 -30.74 -20.18
C GLU A 400 8.59 -31.09 -18.92
N LEU A 401 8.19 -30.57 -17.75
CA LEU A 401 8.87 -30.87 -16.49
C LEU A 401 8.76 -32.35 -16.11
N ASP A 402 7.61 -32.96 -16.34
CA ASP A 402 7.43 -34.38 -16.06
C ASP A 402 8.37 -35.22 -16.93
N VAL A 403 8.45 -34.99 -18.23
CA VAL A 403 9.41 -35.63 -19.12
C VAL A 403 10.84 -35.37 -18.65
N TYR A 404 11.16 -34.13 -18.28
CA TYR A 404 12.47 -33.71 -17.81
C TYR A 404 12.90 -34.45 -16.53
N MET A 405 11.97 -34.67 -15.58
CA MET A 405 12.23 -35.43 -14.34
C MET A 405 12.60 -36.91 -14.57
N HIS A 406 12.24 -37.46 -15.71
CA HIS A 406 12.58 -38.84 -16.09
C HIS A 406 13.92 -38.96 -16.83
N THR A 407 14.61 -37.85 -17.09
CA THR A 407 15.97 -37.82 -17.65
C THR A 407 17.03 -37.82 -16.54
N ASN A 408 18.29 -38.05 -16.92
CA ASN A 408 19.41 -38.00 -15.95
C ASN A 408 19.79 -36.56 -15.60
N ILE A 409 19.02 -35.93 -14.71
CA ILE A 409 19.23 -34.55 -14.25
C ILE A 409 19.86 -34.50 -12.85
N PRO A 410 20.58 -33.42 -12.52
CA PRO A 410 21.11 -33.23 -11.18
C PRO A 410 20.01 -33.28 -10.12
N ARG A 411 20.33 -33.87 -8.96
CA ARG A 411 19.38 -34.07 -7.87
C ARG A 411 18.68 -32.77 -7.45
N TYR A 412 19.39 -31.65 -7.38
CA TYR A 412 18.82 -30.35 -6.99
C TYR A 412 17.76 -29.83 -7.98
N MET A 413 17.92 -30.12 -9.27
CA MET A 413 16.93 -29.79 -10.29
C MET A 413 15.71 -30.72 -10.19
N LEU A 414 15.91 -31.98 -9.93
CA LEU A 414 14.82 -32.94 -9.72
C LEU A 414 13.97 -32.56 -8.51
N GLU A 415 14.60 -32.20 -7.40
CA GLU A 415 13.91 -31.75 -6.20
C GLU A 415 13.11 -30.47 -6.45
N ALA A 416 13.66 -29.46 -7.14
CA ALA A 416 12.98 -28.24 -7.52
C ALA A 416 11.80 -28.51 -8.47
N ALA A 417 11.98 -29.30 -9.50
CA ALA A 417 10.94 -29.68 -10.45
C ALA A 417 9.78 -30.41 -9.76
N LYS A 418 10.07 -31.38 -8.89
CA LYS A 418 9.05 -32.10 -8.09
C LYS A 418 8.29 -31.17 -7.17
N HIS A 419 8.97 -30.23 -6.50
CA HIS A 419 8.31 -29.25 -5.61
C HIS A 419 7.35 -28.36 -6.40
N ILE A 420 7.82 -27.77 -7.50
CA ILE A 420 7.02 -26.88 -8.35
C ILE A 420 5.79 -27.62 -8.91
N SER A 421 5.98 -28.79 -9.50
CA SER A 421 4.91 -29.60 -10.07
C SER A 421 3.90 -30.03 -9.00
N GLY A 422 4.36 -30.43 -7.81
CA GLY A 422 3.51 -30.81 -6.69
C GLY A 422 2.64 -29.64 -6.19
N GLN A 423 3.24 -28.44 -6.04
CA GLN A 423 2.50 -27.26 -5.63
C GLN A 423 1.50 -26.81 -6.71
N TYR A 424 1.91 -26.87 -7.98
CA TYR A 424 1.00 -26.59 -9.09
C TYR A 424 -0.20 -27.54 -9.09
N SER A 425 0.01 -28.85 -9.03
CA SER A 425 -1.06 -29.86 -9.00
C SER A 425 -2.01 -29.65 -7.83
N LYS A 426 -1.48 -29.30 -6.66
CA LYS A 426 -2.28 -29.02 -5.46
C LYS A 426 -3.21 -27.82 -5.63
N TRP A 427 -2.75 -26.75 -6.27
CA TRP A 427 -3.45 -25.46 -6.29
C TRP A 427 -4.04 -25.09 -7.66
N LYS A 428 -3.87 -25.90 -8.69
CA LYS A 428 -4.32 -25.64 -10.06
C LYS A 428 -5.77 -25.16 -10.13
N GLY A 429 -6.69 -25.84 -9.45
CA GLY A 429 -8.12 -25.49 -9.47
C GLY A 429 -8.45 -24.13 -8.85
N ASN A 430 -7.57 -23.63 -7.96
CA ASN A 430 -7.73 -22.32 -7.34
C ASN A 430 -7.00 -21.20 -8.11
N LEU A 431 -5.97 -21.54 -8.88
CA LEU A 431 -5.19 -20.57 -9.65
C LEU A 431 -5.90 -20.09 -10.92
N PHE A 432 -6.74 -20.94 -11.53
CA PHE A 432 -7.35 -20.67 -12.83
C PHE A 432 -8.88 -20.67 -12.82
N LEU A 433 -9.45 -19.95 -11.86
CA LEU A 433 -10.92 -19.83 -11.77
C LEU A 433 -11.49 -18.98 -12.90
N LYS A 434 -12.31 -19.58 -13.78
CA LYS A 434 -13.00 -18.89 -14.88
C LYS A 434 -13.88 -17.72 -14.40
N LYS A 435 -14.45 -17.80 -13.19
CA LYS A 435 -15.24 -16.71 -12.61
C LYS A 435 -14.45 -15.44 -12.33
N LEU A 436 -13.11 -15.51 -12.33
CA LEU A 436 -12.22 -14.37 -12.14
C LEU A 436 -11.68 -13.78 -13.44
N ASP A 437 -12.07 -14.34 -14.59
CA ASP A 437 -11.64 -13.83 -15.89
C ASP A 437 -12.11 -12.38 -16.09
N GLY A 438 -11.18 -11.54 -16.53
CA GLY A 438 -11.42 -10.11 -16.71
C GLY A 438 -11.54 -9.28 -15.43
N ILE A 439 -11.51 -9.90 -14.24
CA ILE A 439 -11.66 -9.22 -12.94
C ILE A 439 -10.31 -9.07 -12.26
N ALA A 440 -9.69 -10.19 -11.85
CA ALA A 440 -8.41 -10.17 -11.17
C ALA A 440 -7.70 -11.53 -11.28
N HIS A 441 -6.38 -11.48 -11.53
CA HIS A 441 -5.51 -12.66 -11.46
C HIS A 441 -4.51 -12.55 -10.30
N THR A 442 -4.46 -11.40 -9.64
CA THR A 442 -3.52 -11.10 -8.56
C THR A 442 -4.11 -10.12 -7.56
N ASN A 443 -3.55 -10.09 -6.35
CA ASN A 443 -3.83 -9.06 -5.34
C ASN A 443 -3.01 -7.76 -5.56
N ASN A 444 -2.37 -7.57 -6.71
CA ASN A 444 -1.57 -6.38 -7.01
C ASN A 444 -2.34 -5.06 -6.82
N SER A 445 -3.65 -5.09 -6.99
CA SER A 445 -4.52 -3.94 -6.75
C SER A 445 -4.56 -3.56 -5.27
N LEU A 446 -4.59 -4.52 -4.33
CA LEU A 446 -4.48 -4.30 -2.89
C LEU A 446 -3.07 -3.86 -2.49
N GLU A 447 -2.03 -4.49 -3.06
CA GLU A 447 -0.65 -4.02 -2.83
C GLU A 447 -0.44 -2.57 -3.27
N ARG A 448 -1.08 -2.12 -4.36
CA ARG A 448 -1.07 -0.71 -4.78
C ARG A 448 -1.74 0.20 -3.76
N VAL A 449 -2.82 -0.25 -3.12
CA VAL A 449 -3.49 0.48 -2.03
C VAL A 449 -2.52 0.67 -0.86
N PHE A 450 -1.85 -0.40 -0.41
CA PHE A 450 -0.86 -0.33 0.66
C PHE A 450 0.35 0.55 0.30
N ARG A 451 0.89 0.36 -0.90
CA ARG A 451 2.03 1.14 -1.41
C ARG A 451 1.72 2.63 -1.48
N ARG A 452 0.51 3.00 -1.95
CA ARG A 452 0.04 4.39 -1.99
C ARG A 452 -0.05 4.98 -0.59
N ALA A 453 -0.62 4.25 0.37
CA ALA A 453 -0.72 4.69 1.76
C ALA A 453 0.66 4.92 2.39
N ARG A 454 1.58 3.95 2.27
CA ARG A 454 2.96 4.08 2.79
C ARG A 454 3.71 5.24 2.12
N ARG A 455 3.64 5.37 0.80
CA ARG A 455 4.26 6.48 0.07
C ARG A 455 3.72 7.83 0.53
N ASN A 456 2.41 7.94 0.73
CA ASN A 456 1.77 9.13 1.24
C ASN A 456 2.25 9.48 2.66
N VAL A 457 2.33 8.50 3.56
CA VAL A 457 2.86 8.70 4.92
C VAL A 457 4.31 9.17 4.86
N ARG A 458 5.19 8.51 4.11
CA ARG A 458 6.61 8.89 3.97
C ARG A 458 6.75 10.33 3.48
N ARG A 459 6.01 10.71 2.45
CA ARG A 459 6.03 12.07 1.89
C ARG A 459 5.61 13.13 2.91
N ARG A 460 4.58 12.84 3.72
CA ARG A 460 4.04 13.79 4.70
C ARG A 460 4.85 13.90 5.99
N CYS A 461 5.45 12.81 6.42
CA CYS A 461 6.15 12.73 7.71
C CYS A 461 7.66 12.84 7.55
N GLY A 462 8.21 12.65 6.34
CA GLY A 462 9.65 12.54 6.10
C GLY A 462 10.27 11.26 6.68
N ASP A 463 9.47 10.38 7.24
CA ASP A 463 9.89 9.18 7.95
C ASP A 463 9.83 7.96 7.02
N MET A 464 10.89 7.17 6.99
CA MET A 464 10.95 5.93 6.20
C MET A 464 10.12 4.82 6.84
N ALA A 465 10.03 4.78 8.17
CA ALA A 465 9.20 3.86 8.92
C ALA A 465 7.76 4.37 9.00
N THR A 466 6.84 3.68 8.35
CA THR A 466 5.43 4.10 8.28
C THR A 466 4.54 3.44 9.33
N GLY A 467 5.04 2.41 10.03
CA GLY A 467 4.29 1.56 10.94
C GLY A 467 3.52 2.31 12.01
N HIS A 468 4.17 3.24 12.71
CA HIS A 468 3.50 4.04 13.75
C HIS A 468 2.29 4.82 13.22
N GLN A 469 2.42 5.46 12.05
CA GLN A 469 1.34 6.23 11.44
C GLN A 469 0.20 5.34 10.94
N LEU A 470 0.54 4.15 10.44
CA LEU A 470 -0.44 3.15 10.03
C LEU A 470 -1.16 2.57 11.25
N THR A 471 -0.47 2.35 12.37
CA THR A 471 -1.10 1.92 13.62
C THR A 471 -2.11 2.95 14.12
N LEU A 472 -1.81 4.25 14.03
CA LEU A 472 -2.72 5.30 14.51
C LEU A 472 -3.95 5.49 13.62
N ASN A 473 -3.76 5.51 12.29
CA ASN A 473 -4.79 5.96 11.35
C ASN A 473 -4.90 5.09 10.09
N GLY A 474 -4.22 3.95 10.02
CA GLY A 474 -4.10 3.14 8.80
C GLY A 474 -5.44 2.73 8.23
N GLU A 475 -6.37 2.30 9.07
CA GLU A 475 -7.71 1.89 8.68
C GLU A 475 -8.42 3.02 7.91
N LYS A 476 -8.45 4.21 8.50
CA LYS A 476 -9.11 5.38 7.92
C LYS A 476 -8.38 5.91 6.69
N LEU A 477 -7.03 5.85 6.68
CA LEU A 477 -6.20 6.24 5.53
C LEU A 477 -6.41 5.33 4.32
N LEU A 478 -6.51 4.02 4.54
CA LEU A 478 -6.77 3.06 3.47
C LEU A 478 -8.19 3.21 2.93
N LEU A 479 -9.17 3.40 3.81
CA LEU A 479 -10.55 3.69 3.42
C LEU A 479 -10.66 5.01 2.63
N PHE A 480 -9.89 6.05 3.01
CA PHE A 480 -9.90 7.35 2.35
C PHE A 480 -9.46 7.27 0.88
N GLN A 481 -8.73 6.24 0.48
CA GLN A 481 -8.34 6.04 -0.93
C GLN A 481 -9.55 5.88 -1.85
N ASN A 482 -10.70 5.44 -1.34
CA ASN A 482 -11.96 5.39 -2.09
C ASN A 482 -12.36 6.76 -2.66
N MET A 483 -11.99 7.87 -2.01
CA MET A 483 -12.30 9.23 -2.47
C MET A 483 -11.69 9.58 -3.84
N SER A 484 -10.70 8.80 -4.31
CA SER A 484 -10.15 8.91 -5.66
C SER A 484 -10.98 8.16 -6.73
N ASN A 485 -12.01 7.42 -6.33
CA ASN A 485 -12.87 6.65 -7.23
C ASN A 485 -14.21 7.37 -7.41
N SER A 486 -14.48 7.89 -8.61
CA SER A 486 -15.71 8.64 -8.92
C SER A 486 -16.99 7.82 -8.70
N ARG A 487 -16.97 6.52 -9.03
CA ARG A 487 -18.12 5.63 -8.77
C ARG A 487 -18.41 5.49 -7.27
N TYR A 488 -17.37 5.46 -6.43
CA TYR A 488 -17.54 5.44 -4.99
C TYR A 488 -18.12 6.76 -4.47
N THR A 489 -17.58 7.90 -4.92
CA THR A 489 -18.08 9.20 -4.47
C THR A 489 -19.51 9.43 -4.93
N GLU A 490 -19.89 8.99 -6.11
CA GLU A 490 -21.27 9.03 -6.60
C GLU A 490 -22.19 8.14 -5.75
N ALA A 491 -21.80 6.88 -5.50
CA ALA A 491 -22.57 5.94 -4.68
C ALA A 491 -22.81 6.47 -3.26
N VAL A 492 -21.77 7.00 -2.63
CA VAL A 492 -21.80 7.41 -1.21
C VAL A 492 -22.44 8.79 -1.03
N PHE A 493 -22.19 9.73 -1.94
CA PHE A 493 -22.63 11.11 -1.81
C PHE A 493 -23.82 11.48 -2.73
N GLY A 494 -24.18 10.61 -3.70
CA GLY A 494 -25.35 10.78 -4.56
C GLY A 494 -25.28 11.99 -5.48
N GLY A 495 -24.08 12.39 -5.93
CA GLY A 495 -23.86 13.60 -6.72
C GLY A 495 -24.08 14.91 -5.95
N GLY A 496 -24.37 14.85 -4.64
CA GLY A 496 -24.58 16.00 -3.79
C GLY A 496 -23.27 16.66 -3.35
N ASP A 497 -23.40 17.82 -2.73
CA ASP A 497 -22.28 18.57 -2.14
C ASP A 497 -21.60 17.74 -1.04
N ILE A 498 -20.40 17.23 -1.34
CA ILE A 498 -19.58 16.43 -0.42
C ILE A 498 -19.31 17.19 0.87
N ALA A 499 -19.02 18.50 0.80
CA ALA A 499 -18.73 19.33 1.97
C ALA A 499 -19.95 19.43 2.89
N ALA A 500 -21.15 19.55 2.32
CA ALA A 500 -22.37 19.57 3.09
C ALA A 500 -22.66 18.21 3.78
N VAL A 501 -22.40 17.09 3.10
CA VAL A 501 -22.53 15.75 3.70
C VAL A 501 -21.54 15.55 4.84
N PHE A 502 -20.26 15.92 4.63
CA PHE A 502 -19.23 15.91 5.67
C PHE A 502 -19.61 16.78 6.87
N GLY A 503 -20.18 17.97 6.61
CA GLY A 503 -20.62 18.88 7.65
C GLY A 503 -21.73 18.28 8.51
N ARG A 504 -22.73 17.64 7.90
CA ARG A 504 -23.82 16.96 8.62
C ARG A 504 -23.30 15.82 9.47
N GLU A 505 -22.48 14.95 8.90
CA GLU A 505 -21.94 13.80 9.61
C GLU A 505 -21.00 14.22 10.75
N ARG A 506 -20.12 15.18 10.52
CA ARG A 506 -19.27 15.75 11.56
C ARG A 506 -20.05 16.26 12.78
N ALA A 507 -21.24 16.82 12.57
CA ALA A 507 -22.09 17.31 13.65
C ALA A 507 -22.63 16.18 14.53
N LEU A 508 -22.70 14.95 14.00
CA LEU A 508 -23.20 13.75 14.69
C LEU A 508 -22.09 12.97 15.40
N LEU A 509 -20.83 13.17 14.99
CA LEU A 509 -19.71 12.51 15.65
C LEU A 509 -19.65 12.87 17.14
N PRO A 510 -19.37 11.90 18.01
CA PRO A 510 -19.14 12.15 19.42
C PRO A 510 -18.02 13.20 19.54
N LYS A 511 -18.25 14.19 20.37
CA LYS A 511 -17.21 15.17 20.67
C LYS A 511 -16.11 14.43 21.42
N THR A 512 -14.96 14.27 20.80
CA THR A 512 -13.77 13.84 21.52
C THR A 512 -13.59 14.82 22.67
N GLU A 513 -13.78 14.37 23.90
CA GLU A 513 -13.46 15.18 25.08
C GLU A 513 -11.96 15.47 25.01
N THR A 514 -11.61 16.67 24.58
CA THR A 514 -10.22 17.14 24.67
C THR A 514 -9.89 17.22 26.14
N MET A 515 -9.20 16.21 26.63
CA MET A 515 -8.71 16.17 28.01
C MET A 515 -7.80 17.37 28.19
N THR A 516 -8.24 18.34 28.97
CA THR A 516 -7.39 19.50 29.28
C THR A 516 -6.16 19.02 30.04
N ARG A 517 -5.00 19.69 29.89
CA ARG A 517 -3.79 19.36 30.64
C ARG A 517 -4.04 19.23 32.13
N LYS A 518 -4.94 20.06 32.67
CA LYS A 518 -5.34 20.01 34.07
C LYS A 518 -6.05 18.69 34.41
N LYS A 519 -7.08 18.30 33.61
CA LYS A 519 -7.81 17.04 33.81
C LYS A 519 -6.92 15.82 33.63
N GLN A 520 -5.97 15.87 32.66
CA GLN A 520 -4.98 14.83 32.46
C GLN A 520 -4.05 14.69 33.67
N ALA A 521 -3.54 15.80 34.22
CA ALA A 521 -2.71 15.79 35.41
C ALA A 521 -3.47 15.25 36.64
N GLU A 522 -4.72 15.66 36.82
CA GLU A 522 -5.59 15.16 37.90
C GLU A 522 -5.81 13.63 37.79
N LEU A 523 -6.05 13.11 36.58
CA LEU A 523 -6.23 11.67 36.35
C LEU A 523 -4.93 10.89 36.53
N LEU A 524 -3.79 11.44 36.11
CA LEU A 524 -2.48 10.82 36.33
C LEU A 524 -2.13 10.76 37.83
N GLU A 525 -2.43 11.82 38.57
CA GLU A 525 -2.22 11.83 40.04
C GLU A 525 -3.15 10.81 40.73
N LYS A 526 -4.40 10.70 40.29
CA LYS A 526 -5.32 9.67 40.78
C LYS A 526 -4.81 8.26 40.44
N GLY A 527 -4.31 8.03 39.21
CA GLY A 527 -3.68 6.76 38.83
C GLY A 527 -2.47 6.42 39.67
N ARG A 528 -1.62 7.42 39.99
CA ARG A 528 -0.48 7.27 40.87
C ARG A 528 -0.90 6.86 42.28
N GLN A 529 -1.95 7.50 42.81
CA GLN A 529 -2.50 7.13 44.14
C GLN A 529 -3.06 5.69 44.15
N MET A 530 -3.73 5.26 43.06
CA MET A 530 -4.20 3.87 42.93
C MET A 530 -3.05 2.86 42.89
N LEU A 531 -1.98 3.15 42.19
CA LEU A 531 -0.77 2.32 42.13
C LEU A 531 -0.12 2.21 43.51
N HIS A 532 0.02 3.32 44.24
CA HIS A 532 0.60 3.33 45.59
C HIS A 532 -0.27 2.63 46.63
N ALA A 533 -1.58 2.64 46.47
CA ALA A 533 -2.51 1.96 47.38
C ALA A 533 -2.68 0.46 47.09
N GLY A 534 -2.02 -0.08 46.05
CA GLY A 534 -2.24 -1.46 45.61
C GLY A 534 -3.62 -1.75 45.06
N ASN A 535 -4.40 -0.71 44.82
CA ASN A 535 -5.79 -0.79 44.31
C ASN A 535 -5.86 -0.72 42.78
N VAL A 536 -4.88 -1.25 42.08
CA VAL A 536 -5.00 -1.46 40.62
C VAL A 536 -5.86 -2.72 40.47
N PRO A 537 -7.04 -2.61 39.84
CA PRO A 537 -7.84 -3.79 39.63
C PRO A 537 -7.03 -4.82 38.81
N ASP A 538 -6.99 -6.06 39.25
CA ASP A 538 -6.48 -7.21 38.49
C ASP A 538 -7.41 -7.52 37.29
N THR A 539 -7.91 -6.51 36.64
CA THR A 539 -8.66 -6.66 35.38
C THR A 539 -7.65 -6.97 34.29
N VAL A 540 -7.36 -8.25 34.12
CA VAL A 540 -7.00 -8.79 32.82
C VAL A 540 -8.07 -8.26 31.86
N TYR A 541 -7.65 -7.43 30.90
CA TYR A 541 -8.52 -6.99 29.83
C TYR A 541 -8.99 -8.23 29.10
N THR A 542 -10.26 -8.61 29.32
CA THR A 542 -10.93 -9.57 28.45
C THR A 542 -11.15 -8.89 27.11
N ASP A 543 -11.16 -9.66 26.01
CA ASP A 543 -11.37 -9.12 24.65
C ASP A 543 -12.60 -8.19 24.53
N GLU A 544 -13.63 -8.44 25.37
CA GLU A 544 -14.83 -7.60 25.44
C GLU A 544 -14.59 -6.19 26.00
N THR A 545 -13.73 -6.06 27.01
CA THR A 545 -13.37 -4.74 27.57
C THR A 545 -12.48 -3.94 26.63
N TRP A 546 -11.66 -4.60 25.82
CA TRP A 546 -10.84 -3.95 24.80
C TRP A 546 -11.69 -3.42 23.63
N GLN A 547 -12.71 -4.16 23.21
CA GLN A 547 -13.68 -3.70 22.23
C GLN A 547 -14.49 -2.47 22.72
N ALA A 548 -14.88 -2.43 23.99
CA ALA A 548 -15.59 -1.30 24.56
C ALA A 548 -14.74 -0.01 24.62
N VAL A 549 -13.42 -0.13 24.81
CA VAL A 549 -12.47 1.01 24.78
C VAL A 549 -12.22 1.51 23.35
N GLN A 550 -12.33 0.65 22.35
CA GLN A 550 -12.21 1.06 20.94
C GLN A 550 -13.46 1.76 20.40
N HIS A 551 -14.61 1.52 21.02
CA HIS A 551 -15.91 2.11 20.65
C HIS A 551 -16.30 3.31 21.54
N SER A 552 -15.57 3.62 22.59
CA SER A 552 -15.69 4.82 23.42
C SER A 552 -14.71 5.92 22.97
#